data_949b0a2536296eef10535cb43278f9e7
#
_entry.id   949b0a2536296eef10535cb43278f9e7
#
_cell.length_a   1.000
_cell.length_b   1.000
_cell.length_c   1.000
_cell.angle_alpha   90.00
_cell.angle_beta   90.00
_cell.angle_gamma   90.00
#
_symmetry.space_group_name_H-M   'P 1'
#
loop_
_entity.id
_entity.type
_entity.pdbx_description
1 polymer ?
#
loop_
_entity_poly.entity_id
_entity_poly.type
_entity_poly.pdbx_seq_one_letter_code
_entity_poly.pdbx_strand_id
1 'polypeptide(L)'
;VSSLSRGQLIDVLQDVLKNLDQLSFPFVSALAPSAVALRDSLKVQVGDNLLPQLEDGDTPAIVVVGGSTGAGKSTLVNSILGTEVSAAGILRPTTKTPVLVCNPEDQEVLLKHPLSQISRMVTSDVVPAGLALVDASDLDSVHESNRALAARLLEAADLWLFITTAARYGDATPWYTLELANTRNTKIAVVLNRISGPVLNEIRTDLMERLAQMGLDQAPFFVVGDVGPHEGLLPVEQVAELRNWLQLLAGKHRAEGLLRRTGRAVWASLREQLSRLADAVDEQSQAAHNLDTNCAQLLGSVIHEFNDDVERGTAAQGAVSTSWLALASSGAPLSTLAQGQTLKNGFFGLKRKRRQQALDTLSQECRLALNDRLEATILEGIAKVKFAWGQATLEGAGVDPHTSSATEVISKWYEGIAEPTQVPRGLTASALKDFLVVAVTGVVRAREAATRLEVQDALELASAQLRTQVEQTLTALSPDGSAVAVAPTAQLAASLRLRASELKPFGLFGAN
;
A
#
# COMPACT_ATOMS: atom_id res chain seq x y z
N VAL A 1 0.72 36.69 -6.88
CA VAL A 1 0.14 35.35 -6.59
C VAL A 1 -0.70 35.53 -5.34
N SER A 2 -2.05 35.43 -5.46
CA SER A 2 -2.96 35.61 -4.32
C SER A 2 -2.74 34.48 -3.34
N SER A 3 -2.50 34.80 -2.07
CA SER A 3 -2.49 33.83 -0.99
C SER A 3 -3.88 33.22 -0.90
N LEU A 4 -3.96 31.87 -0.81
CA LEU A 4 -5.22 31.20 -0.52
C LEU A 4 -5.82 31.77 0.76
N SER A 5 -7.14 31.96 0.78
CA SER A 5 -7.86 32.32 2.01
C SER A 5 -7.82 31.13 2.98
N ARG A 6 -8.06 31.42 4.27
CA ARG A 6 -8.17 30.36 5.32
C ARG A 6 -9.16 29.26 4.92
N GLY A 7 -10.33 29.62 4.38
CA GLY A 7 -11.34 28.68 3.92
C GLY A 7 -10.82 27.76 2.80
N GLN A 8 -10.15 28.35 1.80
CA GLN A 8 -9.54 27.59 0.72
C GLN A 8 -8.45 26.61 1.20
N LEU A 9 -7.70 27.00 2.24
CA LEU A 9 -6.68 26.12 2.83
C LEU A 9 -7.32 24.93 3.58
N ILE A 10 -8.41 25.17 4.30
CA ILE A 10 -9.21 24.11 4.94
C ILE A 10 -9.72 23.13 3.89
N ASP A 11 -10.29 23.63 2.78
CA ASP A 11 -10.77 22.80 1.67
C ASP A 11 -9.65 21.92 1.08
N VAL A 12 -8.47 22.50 0.86
CA VAL A 12 -7.29 21.76 0.36
C VAL A 12 -6.88 20.65 1.33
N LEU A 13 -6.84 20.91 2.63
CA LEU A 13 -6.48 19.90 3.63
C LEU A 13 -7.53 18.79 3.80
N GLN A 14 -8.81 19.14 3.70
CA GLN A 14 -9.89 18.15 3.69
C GLN A 14 -9.79 17.25 2.47
N ASP A 15 -9.45 17.78 1.30
CA ASP A 15 -9.21 16.99 0.11
C ASP A 15 -7.94 16.13 0.23
N VAL A 16 -6.90 16.63 0.88
CA VAL A 16 -5.71 15.80 1.23
C VAL A 16 -6.14 14.59 2.06
N LEU A 17 -6.93 14.78 3.12
CA LEU A 17 -7.41 13.67 3.95
C LEU A 17 -8.23 12.65 3.15
N LYS A 18 -9.14 13.11 2.28
CA LYS A 18 -9.91 12.23 1.39
C LYS A 18 -8.99 11.40 0.49
N ASN A 19 -7.95 12.03 -0.07
CA ASN A 19 -6.96 11.33 -0.89
C ASN A 19 -6.19 10.30 -0.06
N LEU A 20 -5.75 10.65 1.15
CA LEU A 20 -5.03 9.75 2.05
C LEU A 20 -5.89 8.55 2.48
N ASP A 21 -7.22 8.72 2.62
CA ASP A 21 -8.14 7.63 2.94
C ASP A 21 -8.32 6.63 1.79
N GLN A 22 -8.17 7.08 0.56
CA GLN A 22 -8.26 6.23 -0.63
C GLN A 22 -6.95 5.51 -0.97
N LEU A 23 -5.83 5.89 -0.31
CA LEU A 23 -4.54 5.29 -0.59
C LEU A 23 -4.44 3.86 -0.05
N SER A 24 -4.11 2.95 -0.95
CA SER A 24 -3.72 1.58 -0.64
C SER A 24 -2.41 1.23 -1.33
N PHE A 25 -1.66 0.30 -0.77
CA PHE A 25 -0.37 -0.14 -1.31
C PHE A 25 -0.34 -1.67 -1.34
N PRO A 26 -1.17 -2.31 -2.21
CA PRO A 26 -1.33 -3.76 -2.22
C PRO A 26 -0.13 -4.51 -2.80
N PHE A 27 0.68 -3.85 -3.65
CA PHE A 27 1.80 -4.49 -4.34
C PHE A 27 3.12 -4.31 -3.59
N VAL A 28 3.95 -5.34 -3.65
CA VAL A 28 5.33 -5.29 -3.15
C VAL A 28 6.13 -4.29 -3.98
N SER A 29 6.64 -3.25 -3.34
CA SER A 29 7.48 -2.24 -3.97
C SER A 29 8.45 -1.64 -2.95
N ALA A 30 9.49 -0.96 -3.43
CA ALA A 30 10.51 -0.37 -2.56
C ALA A 30 9.93 0.71 -1.64
N LEU A 31 8.98 1.48 -2.13
CA LEU A 31 8.39 2.61 -1.39
C LEU A 31 7.19 2.19 -0.53
N ALA A 32 6.54 1.04 -0.76
CA ALA A 32 5.30 0.66 -0.10
C ALA A 32 5.38 0.70 1.45
N PRO A 33 6.38 0.11 2.13
CA PRO A 33 6.43 0.13 3.60
C PRO A 33 6.54 1.56 4.17
N SER A 34 7.38 2.39 3.55
CA SER A 34 7.55 3.79 3.95
C SER A 34 6.32 4.65 3.62
N ALA A 35 5.64 4.35 2.51
CA ALA A 35 4.44 5.06 2.09
C ALA A 35 3.24 4.78 3.02
N VAL A 36 3.07 3.55 3.50
CA VAL A 36 2.04 3.23 4.51
C VAL A 36 2.26 4.03 5.79
N ALA A 37 3.49 4.00 6.34
CA ALA A 37 3.83 4.75 7.54
C ALA A 37 3.66 6.27 7.34
N LEU A 38 4.07 6.78 6.17
CA LEU A 38 3.94 8.19 5.82
C LEU A 38 2.48 8.61 5.67
N ARG A 39 1.63 7.81 5.00
CA ARG A 39 0.19 8.04 4.89
C ARG A 39 -0.46 8.17 6.26
N ASP A 40 -0.17 7.22 7.16
CA ASP A 40 -0.79 7.17 8.48
C ASP A 40 -0.32 8.35 9.35
N SER A 41 0.97 8.71 9.28
CA SER A 41 1.51 9.92 9.93
C SER A 41 0.86 11.20 9.40
N LEU A 42 0.67 11.30 8.08
CA LEU A 42 0.02 12.47 7.48
C LEU A 42 -1.46 12.59 7.83
N LYS A 43 -2.19 11.49 7.96
CA LYS A 43 -3.58 11.51 8.44
C LYS A 43 -3.68 12.16 9.83
N VAL A 44 -2.81 11.76 10.75
CA VAL A 44 -2.75 12.35 12.10
C VAL A 44 -2.32 13.83 12.02
N GLN A 45 -1.26 14.13 11.27
CA GLN A 45 -0.75 15.50 11.15
C GLN A 45 -1.79 16.46 10.57
N VAL A 46 -2.49 16.08 9.51
CA VAL A 46 -3.47 16.94 8.84
C VAL A 46 -4.79 16.96 9.61
N GLY A 47 -5.31 15.78 9.99
CA GLY A 47 -6.63 15.65 10.62
C GLY A 47 -6.67 16.11 12.06
N ASP A 48 -5.68 15.70 12.85
CA ASP A 48 -5.69 15.93 14.29
C ASP A 48 -5.00 17.24 14.69
N ASN A 49 -4.12 17.78 13.83
CA ASN A 49 -3.35 18.98 14.18
C ASN A 49 -3.63 20.17 13.28
N LEU A 50 -3.44 20.05 11.95
CA LEU A 50 -3.51 21.22 11.05
C LEU A 50 -4.93 21.74 10.85
N LEU A 51 -5.89 20.86 10.62
CA LEU A 51 -7.28 21.25 10.40
C LEU A 51 -7.91 21.89 11.64
N PRO A 52 -7.85 21.31 12.85
CA PRO A 52 -8.39 21.96 14.04
C PRO A 52 -7.77 23.33 14.30
N GLN A 53 -6.44 23.48 14.13
CA GLN A 53 -5.78 24.79 14.28
C GLN A 53 -6.28 25.84 13.28
N LEU A 54 -6.66 25.41 12.11
CA LEU A 54 -7.23 26.30 11.10
C LEU A 54 -8.72 26.57 11.33
N GLU A 55 -9.48 25.62 11.84
CA GLU A 55 -10.91 25.77 12.07
C GLU A 55 -11.21 26.62 13.31
N ASP A 56 -10.48 26.39 14.41
CA ASP A 56 -10.76 27.03 15.70
C ASP A 56 -10.08 28.41 15.90
N GLY A 57 -9.14 28.81 15.09
CA GLY A 57 -8.53 30.16 15.07
C GLY A 57 -7.83 30.67 16.32
N ASP A 58 -8.11 30.10 17.48
CA ASP A 58 -7.65 30.46 18.81
C ASP A 58 -7.02 29.29 19.59
N THR A 59 -6.65 28.20 18.91
CA THR A 59 -5.97 27.06 19.58
C THR A 59 -4.67 27.53 20.22
N PRO A 60 -4.46 27.30 21.52
CA PRO A 60 -3.25 27.73 22.21
C PRO A 60 -2.04 26.98 21.65
N ALA A 61 -0.88 27.64 21.66
CA ALA A 61 0.37 27.04 21.25
C ALA A 61 0.77 25.89 22.20
N ILE A 62 1.02 24.73 21.66
CA ILE A 62 1.33 23.52 22.43
C ILE A 62 2.85 23.38 22.61
N VAL A 63 3.32 23.53 23.84
CA VAL A 63 4.71 23.33 24.24
C VAL A 63 4.85 21.97 24.89
N VAL A 64 5.50 21.00 24.20
CA VAL A 64 5.77 19.69 24.75
C VAL A 64 7.14 19.67 25.44
N VAL A 65 7.15 19.29 26.71
CA VAL A 65 8.35 19.16 27.54
C VAL A 65 8.85 17.71 27.44
N GLY A 66 9.93 17.50 26.72
CA GLY A 66 10.54 16.20 26.48
C GLY A 66 12.00 16.15 26.88
N GLY A 67 12.60 14.96 26.86
CA GLY A 67 14.02 14.77 27.19
C GLY A 67 14.26 13.57 28.09
N SER A 68 15.52 13.35 28.53
CA SER A 68 15.96 12.14 29.22
C SER A 68 15.14 11.84 30.48
N THR A 69 14.90 10.55 30.72
CA THR A 69 14.28 10.09 31.97
C THR A 69 15.15 10.51 33.17
N GLY A 70 14.53 11.16 34.13
CA GLY A 70 15.23 11.71 35.33
C GLY A 70 15.96 13.03 35.08
N ALA A 71 15.78 13.68 33.91
CA ALA A 71 16.27 15.02 33.62
C ALA A 71 15.55 16.14 34.45
N GLY A 72 14.50 15.80 35.16
CA GLY A 72 13.77 16.75 36.01
C GLY A 72 12.62 17.46 35.26
N LYS A 73 12.05 16.88 34.17
CA LYS A 73 10.95 17.45 33.40
C LYS A 73 9.76 17.89 34.24
N SER A 74 9.17 16.95 35.01
CA SER A 74 8.01 17.21 35.84
C SER A 74 8.32 18.19 36.97
N THR A 75 9.51 18.11 37.60
CA THR A 75 9.96 19.08 38.59
C THR A 75 10.06 20.49 37.98
N LEU A 76 10.61 20.60 36.78
CA LEU A 76 10.73 21.88 36.07
C LEU A 76 9.36 22.46 35.69
N VAL A 77 8.46 21.64 35.15
CA VAL A 77 7.07 22.04 34.83
C VAL A 77 6.37 22.52 36.13
N ASN A 78 6.40 21.74 37.23
CA ASN A 78 5.81 22.12 38.48
C ASN A 78 6.39 23.43 39.01
N SER A 79 7.71 23.63 38.87
CA SER A 79 8.40 24.85 39.36
C SER A 79 8.04 26.09 38.52
N ILE A 80 7.89 25.93 37.20
CA ILE A 80 7.37 26.99 36.31
C ILE A 80 5.96 27.40 36.76
N LEU A 81 5.12 26.43 37.13
CA LEU A 81 3.73 26.65 37.54
C LEU A 81 3.60 27.09 39.00
N GLY A 82 4.63 26.89 39.80
CA GLY A 82 4.61 27.15 41.24
C GLY A 82 3.71 26.21 42.04
N THR A 83 3.21 25.13 41.42
CA THR A 83 2.35 24.11 42.05
C THR A 83 2.67 22.72 41.49
N GLU A 84 2.46 21.67 42.25
CA GLU A 84 2.61 20.28 41.80
C GLU A 84 1.40 19.84 41.01
N VAL A 85 1.51 19.83 39.68
CA VAL A 85 0.48 19.35 38.75
C VAL A 85 0.82 17.99 38.17
N SER A 86 2.11 17.68 38.07
CA SER A 86 2.65 16.43 37.57
C SER A 86 3.40 15.69 38.67
N ALA A 87 3.23 14.38 38.77
CA ALA A 87 3.90 13.60 39.79
C ALA A 87 5.42 13.65 39.54
N ALA A 88 6.15 14.31 40.46
CA ALA A 88 7.59 14.35 40.50
C ALA A 88 8.11 13.48 41.65
N GLY A 89 9.01 12.55 41.38
CA GLY A 89 9.55 11.69 42.47
C GLY A 89 10.79 10.89 42.06
N ILE A 90 11.48 10.38 43.13
CA ILE A 90 12.72 9.60 42.98
C ILE A 90 12.41 8.15 42.59
N LEU A 91 11.22 7.63 42.91
CA LEU A 91 10.78 6.24 42.58
C LEU A 91 10.17 6.17 41.19
N ARG A 92 10.70 5.33 40.33
CA ARG A 92 10.33 5.15 38.91
C ARG A 92 9.31 4.03 38.71
N PRO A 93 8.41 4.14 37.74
CA PRO A 93 8.10 5.27 36.85
C PRO A 93 7.04 6.19 37.46
N THR A 94 7.30 7.51 37.47
CA THR A 94 6.48 8.49 38.16
C THR A 94 5.25 8.94 37.39
N THR A 95 5.28 9.00 36.08
CA THR A 95 4.14 9.49 35.28
C THR A 95 3.93 8.57 34.04
N LYS A 96 2.82 7.82 34.02
CA LYS A 96 2.43 6.94 32.90
C LYS A 96 1.62 7.66 31.84
N THR A 97 0.95 8.75 32.19
CA THR A 97 0.10 9.53 31.30
C THR A 97 0.62 10.95 31.20
N PRO A 98 0.81 11.55 30.02
CA PRO A 98 1.19 12.96 29.88
C PRO A 98 0.23 13.88 30.63
N VAL A 99 0.72 14.99 31.11
CA VAL A 99 -0.09 16.02 31.78
C VAL A 99 -0.12 17.26 30.89
N LEU A 100 -1.31 17.61 30.41
CA LEU A 100 -1.56 18.83 29.64
C LEU A 100 -2.05 19.91 30.57
N VAL A 101 -1.27 21.00 30.73
CA VAL A 101 -1.61 22.14 31.60
C VAL A 101 -1.92 23.35 30.73
N CYS A 102 -3.06 23.97 30.94
CA CYS A 102 -3.51 25.13 30.17
C CYS A 102 -4.15 26.19 31.05
N ASN A 103 -4.33 27.41 30.49
CA ASN A 103 -5.14 28.41 31.10
C ASN A 103 -6.61 27.97 31.10
N PRO A 104 -7.42 28.33 32.15
CA PRO A 104 -8.87 28.07 32.15
C PRO A 104 -9.62 28.58 30.89
N GLU A 105 -9.20 29.72 30.35
CA GLU A 105 -9.77 30.27 29.12
C GLU A 105 -9.59 29.37 27.87
N ASP A 106 -8.52 28.57 27.85
CA ASP A 106 -8.18 27.68 26.71
C ASP A 106 -8.77 26.28 26.87
N GLN A 107 -9.34 25.96 28.02
CA GLN A 107 -9.79 24.61 28.37
C GLN A 107 -10.80 24.04 27.39
N GLU A 108 -11.80 24.83 27.01
CA GLU A 108 -12.88 24.35 26.13
C GLU A 108 -12.37 23.96 24.73
N VAL A 109 -11.44 24.75 24.20
CA VAL A 109 -10.79 24.49 22.91
C VAL A 109 -9.93 23.24 22.98
N LEU A 110 -9.14 23.09 24.05
CA LEU A 110 -8.24 21.93 24.23
C LEU A 110 -8.98 20.65 24.56
N LEU A 111 -10.19 20.68 25.14
CA LEU A 111 -11.03 19.50 25.30
C LEU A 111 -11.41 18.83 23.96
N LYS A 112 -11.51 19.60 22.89
CA LYS A 112 -11.76 19.11 21.53
C LYS A 112 -10.49 18.65 20.83
N HIS A 113 -9.32 19.03 21.36
CA HIS A 113 -8.04 18.70 20.75
C HIS A 113 -7.65 17.23 21.03
N PRO A 114 -7.04 16.48 20.05
CA PRO A 114 -6.68 15.07 20.19
C PRO A 114 -5.77 14.77 21.42
N LEU A 115 -4.97 15.72 21.85
CA LEU A 115 -4.15 15.57 23.07
C LEU A 115 -4.97 15.33 24.34
N SER A 116 -6.22 15.81 24.41
CA SER A 116 -7.10 15.58 25.57
C SER A 116 -7.38 14.09 25.80
N GLN A 117 -7.34 13.28 24.74
CA GLN A 117 -7.60 11.84 24.82
C GLN A 117 -6.40 11.03 25.33
N ILE A 118 -5.18 11.57 25.21
CA ILE A 118 -3.94 10.88 25.56
C ILE A 118 -3.22 11.49 26.76
N SER A 119 -3.72 12.61 27.28
CA SER A 119 -3.15 13.34 28.41
C SER A 119 -4.20 13.64 29.48
N ARG A 120 -3.74 13.76 30.72
CA ARG A 120 -4.57 14.28 31.82
C ARG A 120 -4.53 15.79 31.77
N MET A 121 -5.67 16.43 31.58
CA MET A 121 -5.80 17.89 31.53
C MET A 121 -5.87 18.47 32.94
N VAL A 122 -5.14 19.57 33.16
CA VAL A 122 -5.13 20.38 34.39
C VAL A 122 -5.18 21.84 33.97
N THR A 123 -5.97 22.65 34.64
CA THR A 123 -6.00 24.10 34.45
C THR A 123 -5.15 24.82 35.46
N SER A 124 -4.49 25.91 35.07
CA SER A 124 -3.70 26.76 35.92
C SER A 124 -3.69 28.20 35.40
N ASP A 125 -4.04 29.16 36.23
CA ASP A 125 -3.97 30.59 35.90
C ASP A 125 -2.54 31.11 35.69
N VAL A 126 -1.54 30.34 36.10
CA VAL A 126 -0.12 30.66 35.91
C VAL A 126 0.31 30.43 34.45
N VAL A 127 -0.36 29.54 33.76
CA VAL A 127 -0.16 29.36 32.30
C VAL A 127 -0.86 30.51 31.59
N PRO A 128 -0.15 31.33 30.82
CA PRO A 128 -0.79 32.40 30.10
C PRO A 128 -1.76 31.89 29.04
N ALA A 129 -2.88 32.58 28.83
CA ALA A 129 -3.84 32.28 27.80
C ALA A 129 -3.14 32.27 26.42
N GLY A 130 -3.50 31.30 25.58
CA GLY A 130 -2.87 31.06 24.26
C GLY A 130 -1.62 30.19 24.33
N LEU A 131 -1.32 29.52 25.48
CA LEU A 131 -0.25 28.55 25.65
C LEU A 131 -0.75 27.32 26.42
N ALA A 132 -0.30 26.15 26.02
CA ALA A 132 -0.50 24.91 26.77
C ALA A 132 0.85 24.19 26.93
N LEU A 133 1.11 23.68 28.15
CA LEU A 133 2.30 22.90 28.47
C LEU A 133 1.93 21.43 28.56
N VAL A 134 2.68 20.56 27.91
CA VAL A 134 2.53 19.10 28.01
C VAL A 134 3.76 18.53 28.67
N ASP A 135 3.64 18.03 29.90
CA ASP A 135 4.68 17.22 30.52
C ASP A 135 4.64 15.81 29.95
N ALA A 136 5.53 15.56 28.99
CA ALA A 136 5.71 14.27 28.35
C ALA A 136 6.61 13.40 29.24
N SER A 137 6.00 12.64 30.12
CA SER A 137 6.74 11.69 30.94
C SER A 137 7.35 10.56 30.13
N ASP A 138 8.51 10.11 30.56
CA ASP A 138 9.25 8.88 30.18
C ASP A 138 9.05 8.34 28.74
N LEU A 139 9.31 9.20 27.73
CA LEU A 139 9.34 8.83 26.34
C LEU A 139 10.56 7.97 25.95
N ASP A 140 11.52 7.81 26.88
CA ASP A 140 12.79 7.11 26.69
C ASP A 140 12.68 5.60 26.85
N SER A 141 11.50 5.04 27.17
CA SER A 141 11.38 3.61 27.38
C SER A 141 11.39 2.85 26.06
N VAL A 142 12.01 1.66 26.09
CA VAL A 142 12.16 0.75 24.93
C VAL A 142 10.82 0.19 24.42
N HIS A 143 9.71 0.46 25.12
CA HIS A 143 8.39 -0.04 24.81
C HIS A 143 7.78 0.66 23.60
N GLU A 144 7.25 -0.11 22.68
CA GLU A 144 6.64 0.32 21.42
C GLU A 144 5.46 1.30 21.62
N SER A 145 4.68 1.09 22.69
CA SER A 145 3.60 2.00 23.10
C SER A 145 4.07 3.42 23.42
N ASN A 146 5.26 3.58 23.98
CA ASN A 146 5.82 4.88 24.33
C ASN A 146 6.41 5.60 23.12
N ARG A 147 6.89 4.87 22.12
CA ARG A 147 7.29 5.44 20.81
C ARG A 147 6.09 6.01 20.06
N ALA A 148 4.97 5.28 20.02
CA ALA A 148 3.73 5.77 19.41
C ALA A 148 3.21 7.03 20.13
N LEU A 149 3.26 7.06 21.44
CA LEU A 149 2.89 8.25 22.25
C LEU A 149 3.82 9.43 21.94
N ALA A 150 5.15 9.19 21.92
CA ALA A 150 6.15 10.21 21.59
C ALA A 150 5.90 10.80 20.19
N ALA A 151 5.60 9.96 19.21
CA ALA A 151 5.26 10.40 17.86
C ALA A 151 4.02 11.30 17.83
N ARG A 152 2.95 10.93 18.53
CA ARG A 152 1.72 11.73 18.63
C ARG A 152 1.94 13.07 19.36
N LEU A 153 2.78 13.09 20.40
CA LEU A 153 3.14 14.32 21.09
C LEU A 153 3.99 15.24 20.23
N LEU A 154 4.94 14.67 19.46
CA LEU A 154 5.73 15.43 18.48
C LEU A 154 4.88 16.01 17.36
N GLU A 155 3.87 15.29 16.91
CA GLU A 155 2.95 15.74 15.88
C GLU A 155 2.07 16.90 16.34
N ALA A 156 1.71 16.92 17.61
CA ALA A 156 0.90 17.97 18.21
C ALA A 156 1.70 19.18 18.72
N ALA A 157 3.03 19.08 18.81
CA ALA A 157 3.88 20.12 19.40
C ALA A 157 4.14 21.27 18.42
N ASP A 158 3.81 22.49 18.81
CA ASP A 158 4.28 23.73 18.17
C ASP A 158 5.71 24.05 18.60
N LEU A 159 6.08 23.67 19.80
CA LEU A 159 7.41 23.81 20.38
C LEU A 159 7.78 22.56 21.19
N TRP A 160 8.98 22.06 20.95
CA TRP A 160 9.60 21.00 21.74
C TRP A 160 10.61 21.61 22.71
N LEU A 161 10.32 21.57 24.02
CA LEU A 161 11.23 21.99 25.06
C LEU A 161 12.06 20.78 25.49
N PHE A 162 13.26 20.68 24.96
CA PHE A 162 14.18 19.56 25.21
C PHE A 162 14.94 19.77 26.50
N ILE A 163 14.72 18.92 27.51
CA ILE A 163 15.41 18.98 28.82
C ILE A 163 16.45 17.87 28.91
N THR A 164 17.68 18.25 29.19
CA THR A 164 18.78 17.33 29.49
C THR A 164 19.58 17.76 30.72
N THR A 165 20.52 16.91 31.16
CA THR A 165 21.40 17.19 32.28
C THR A 165 22.85 16.89 31.92
N ALA A 166 23.80 17.37 32.70
CA ALA A 166 25.22 17.07 32.58
C ALA A 166 25.52 15.55 32.53
N ALA A 167 24.75 14.75 33.24
CA ALA A 167 24.95 13.32 33.31
C ALA A 167 24.27 12.56 32.11
N ARG A 168 23.34 13.22 31.40
CA ARG A 168 22.47 12.53 30.41
C ARG A 168 22.44 13.17 29.02
N TYR A 169 23.14 14.28 28.81
CA TYR A 169 23.17 14.94 27.47
C TYR A 169 23.82 14.09 26.39
N GLY A 170 24.52 13.00 26.77
CA GLY A 170 25.10 12.03 25.85
C GLY A 170 24.20 10.84 25.52
N ASP A 171 23.02 10.69 26.16
CA ASP A 171 22.10 9.55 25.94
C ASP A 171 21.55 9.55 24.52
N ALA A 172 21.63 8.42 23.80
CA ALA A 172 21.24 8.32 22.39
C ALA A 172 19.73 8.49 22.15
N THR A 173 18.87 7.95 23.04
CA THR A 173 17.41 7.98 22.84
C THR A 173 16.82 9.39 22.81
N PRO A 174 17.17 10.30 23.75
CA PRO A 174 16.72 11.69 23.68
C PRO A 174 17.19 12.44 22.44
N TRP A 175 18.40 12.16 21.98
CA TRP A 175 18.95 12.74 20.74
C TRP A 175 18.18 12.28 19.51
N TYR A 176 17.82 10.99 19.44
CA TYR A 176 16.98 10.50 18.37
C TYR A 176 15.61 11.21 18.32
N THR A 177 15.00 11.45 19.50
CA THR A 177 13.73 12.19 19.58
C THR A 177 13.90 13.66 19.15
N LEU A 178 15.02 14.27 19.50
CA LEU A 178 15.37 15.63 19.10
C LEU A 178 15.60 15.72 17.58
N GLU A 179 16.28 14.75 17.00
CA GLU A 179 16.49 14.64 15.55
C GLU A 179 15.16 14.47 14.83
N LEU A 180 14.26 13.63 15.35
CA LEU A 180 12.92 13.45 14.79
C LEU A 180 12.09 14.74 14.85
N ALA A 181 12.17 15.50 15.95
CA ALA A 181 11.54 16.81 16.09
C ALA A 181 12.12 17.81 15.06
N ASN A 182 13.43 17.81 14.89
CA ASN A 182 14.12 18.66 13.94
C ASN A 182 13.77 18.33 12.48
N THR A 183 13.72 17.04 12.15
CA THR A 183 13.32 16.56 10.80
C THR A 183 11.88 16.97 10.46
N ARG A 184 11.01 17.07 11.47
CA ARG A 184 9.62 17.55 11.33
C ARG A 184 9.48 19.07 11.36
N ASN A 185 10.58 19.79 11.47
CA ASN A 185 10.63 21.25 11.60
C ASN A 185 9.85 21.79 12.82
N THR A 186 9.67 20.97 13.85
CA THR A 186 9.13 21.45 15.14
C THR A 186 10.11 22.43 15.76
N LYS A 187 9.61 23.55 16.30
CA LYS A 187 10.48 24.50 17.02
C LYS A 187 11.08 23.80 18.23
N ILE A 188 12.37 24.03 18.46
CA ILE A 188 13.11 23.43 19.56
C ILE A 188 13.67 24.53 20.44
N ALA A 189 13.54 24.36 21.76
CA ALA A 189 14.29 25.09 22.78
C ALA A 189 14.95 24.07 23.70
N VAL A 190 16.13 24.37 24.20
CA VAL A 190 16.93 23.45 24.98
C VAL A 190 17.10 23.98 26.43
N VAL A 191 16.96 23.09 27.39
CA VAL A 191 17.21 23.36 28.79
C VAL A 191 18.26 22.40 29.31
N LEU A 192 19.42 22.94 29.69
CA LEU A 192 20.44 22.22 30.44
C LEU A 192 20.13 22.34 31.94
N ASN A 193 19.58 21.30 32.50
CA ASN A 193 19.10 21.25 33.90
C ASN A 193 20.13 20.58 34.83
N ARG A 194 20.09 20.93 36.08
CA ARG A 194 20.95 20.39 37.17
C ARG A 194 22.42 20.48 36.86
N ILE A 195 22.90 21.65 36.42
CA ILE A 195 24.30 21.88 36.10
C ILE A 195 25.02 22.61 37.23
N SER A 196 26.15 22.09 37.64
CA SER A 196 27.01 22.76 38.61
C SER A 196 27.95 23.76 37.91
N GLY A 197 28.21 24.90 38.57
CA GLY A 197 29.01 25.99 38.00
C GLY A 197 30.38 25.59 37.42
N PRO A 198 31.16 24.70 38.06
CA PRO A 198 32.50 24.33 37.57
C PRO A 198 32.52 23.65 36.20
N VAL A 199 31.49 22.86 35.86
CA VAL A 199 31.44 22.10 34.58
C VAL A 199 30.53 22.75 33.54
N LEU A 200 29.89 23.86 33.87
CA LEU A 200 28.91 24.53 33.02
C LEU A 200 29.47 24.89 31.65
N ASN A 201 30.64 25.52 31.60
CA ASN A 201 31.22 26.02 30.34
C ASN A 201 31.60 24.89 29.39
N GLU A 202 32.19 23.80 29.92
CA GLU A 202 32.59 22.65 29.11
C GLU A 202 31.37 21.93 28.50
N ILE A 203 30.37 21.58 29.34
CA ILE A 203 29.18 20.86 28.89
C ILE A 203 28.32 21.72 27.97
N ARG A 204 28.22 23.02 28.27
CA ARG A 204 27.50 23.95 27.40
C ARG A 204 28.14 24.03 26.02
N THR A 205 29.47 24.10 25.92
CA THR A 205 30.19 24.16 24.66
C THR A 205 29.97 22.88 23.86
N ASP A 206 30.18 21.69 24.44
CA ASP A 206 29.97 20.41 23.77
C ASP A 206 28.50 20.24 23.30
N LEU A 207 27.54 20.61 24.13
CA LEU A 207 26.13 20.54 23.81
C LEU A 207 25.76 21.51 22.67
N MET A 208 26.28 22.71 22.67
CA MET A 208 26.05 23.70 21.61
C MET A 208 26.69 23.25 20.27
N GLU A 209 27.88 22.64 20.31
CA GLU A 209 28.51 22.06 19.11
C GLU A 209 27.67 20.94 18.52
N ARG A 210 27.13 20.05 19.33
CA ARG A 210 26.22 18.98 18.88
C ARG A 210 24.93 19.52 18.27
N LEU A 211 24.35 20.54 18.90
CA LEU A 211 23.15 21.21 18.38
C LEU A 211 23.45 21.89 17.04
N ALA A 212 24.61 22.53 16.91
CA ALA A 212 25.04 23.15 15.65
C ALA A 212 25.24 22.12 14.53
N GLN A 213 25.74 20.89 14.82
CA GLN A 213 25.84 19.81 13.84
C GLN A 213 24.47 19.36 13.32
N MET A 214 23.39 19.57 14.08
CA MET A 214 22.02 19.31 13.68
C MET A 214 21.32 20.54 13.07
N GLY A 215 22.00 21.67 12.88
CA GLY A 215 21.41 22.91 12.39
C GLY A 215 20.54 23.63 13.43
N LEU A 216 20.75 23.37 14.72
CA LEU A 216 19.99 23.93 15.86
C LEU A 216 20.80 25.00 16.62
N ASP A 217 21.78 25.63 15.98
CA ASP A 217 22.65 26.67 16.53
C ASP A 217 21.88 27.92 17.01
N GLN A 218 20.69 28.17 16.46
CA GLN A 218 19.82 29.28 16.81
C GLN A 218 18.70 28.89 17.81
N ALA A 219 18.69 27.66 18.35
CA ALA A 219 17.68 27.25 19.29
C ALA A 219 17.84 28.02 20.64
N PRO A 220 16.74 28.54 21.23
CA PRO A 220 16.78 29.11 22.56
C PRO A 220 17.40 28.12 23.54
N PHE A 221 18.35 28.58 24.35
CA PHE A 221 19.12 27.76 25.27
C PHE A 221 19.04 28.33 26.69
N PHE A 222 18.57 27.51 27.63
CA PHE A 222 18.40 27.88 29.03
C PHE A 222 19.24 27.02 29.95
N VAL A 223 19.68 27.58 31.04
CA VAL A 223 20.47 26.90 32.07
C VAL A 223 19.74 26.95 33.40
N VAL A 224 19.57 25.79 34.00
CA VAL A 224 18.99 25.66 35.36
C VAL A 224 20.06 25.03 36.28
N GLY A 225 20.45 25.75 37.25
CA GLY A 225 21.51 25.34 38.18
C GLY A 225 21.13 24.15 39.06
N ASP A 226 22.11 23.40 39.50
CA ASP A 226 21.92 22.35 40.52
C ASP A 226 21.74 22.96 41.90
N VAL A 227 20.58 22.74 42.48
CA VAL A 227 20.28 23.20 43.86
C VAL A 227 20.55 22.12 44.92
N GLY A 228 21.15 20.99 44.52
CA GLY A 228 21.37 19.83 45.34
C GLY A 228 20.13 18.99 45.64
N PRO A 229 20.23 18.02 46.55
CA PRO A 229 19.09 17.20 46.90
C PRO A 229 17.97 18.04 47.51
N HIS A 230 16.81 18.04 46.86
CA HIS A 230 15.61 18.75 47.32
C HIS A 230 14.35 17.94 46.98
N GLU A 231 13.32 18.12 47.81
CA GLU A 231 11.97 17.66 47.54
C GLU A 231 11.09 18.87 47.17
N GLY A 232 10.22 18.71 46.15
CA GLY A 232 9.29 19.76 45.73
C GLY A 232 9.81 20.66 44.62
N LEU A 233 9.46 21.96 44.69
CA LEU A 233 9.68 22.93 43.63
C LEU A 233 11.09 23.54 43.72
N LEU A 234 11.63 23.90 42.54
CA LEU A 234 12.86 24.69 42.43
C LEU A 234 12.61 26.13 42.90
N PRO A 235 13.65 26.84 43.41
CA PRO A 235 13.53 28.26 43.66
C PRO A 235 13.08 29.05 42.44
N VAL A 236 12.23 30.07 42.63
CA VAL A 236 11.63 30.86 41.57
C VAL A 236 12.70 31.48 40.64
N GLU A 237 13.84 31.88 41.20
CA GLU A 237 14.95 32.49 40.49
C GLU A 237 15.57 31.55 39.45
N GLN A 238 15.58 30.23 39.74
CA GLN A 238 16.17 29.22 38.87
C GLN A 238 15.31 28.99 37.59
N VAL A 239 14.03 29.26 37.64
CA VAL A 239 13.09 29.05 36.54
C VAL A 239 12.57 30.34 35.93
N ALA A 240 12.97 31.50 36.48
CA ALA A 240 12.45 32.81 36.13
C ALA A 240 12.69 33.15 34.64
N GLU A 241 13.87 32.88 34.11
CA GLU A 241 14.21 33.14 32.69
C GLU A 241 13.31 32.35 31.77
N LEU A 242 13.18 31.03 31.97
CA LEU A 242 12.35 30.14 31.21
C LEU A 242 10.86 30.51 31.31
N ARG A 243 10.39 30.83 32.53
CA ARG A 243 9.02 31.27 32.76
C ARG A 243 8.70 32.56 32.03
N ASN A 244 9.57 33.57 32.13
CA ASN A 244 9.39 34.83 31.40
C ASN A 244 9.40 34.62 29.91
N TRP A 245 10.26 33.74 29.38
CA TRP A 245 10.30 33.41 27.96
C TRP A 245 9.02 32.75 27.47
N LEU A 246 8.47 31.81 28.27
CA LEU A 246 7.18 31.19 27.97
C LEU A 246 6.03 32.20 28.00
N GLN A 247 6.04 33.16 28.95
CA GLN A 247 5.06 34.24 29.00
C GLN A 247 5.13 35.14 27.75
N LEU A 248 6.35 35.42 27.27
CA LEU A 248 6.54 36.19 26.05
C LEU A 248 6.04 35.43 24.80
N LEU A 249 6.14 34.10 24.78
CA LEU A 249 5.60 33.27 23.69
C LEU A 249 4.06 33.29 23.65
N ALA A 250 3.45 33.32 24.81
CA ALA A 250 1.99 33.27 24.95
C ALA A 250 1.25 34.53 24.48
N GLY A 251 1.93 35.67 24.36
CA GLY A 251 1.32 36.89 23.83
C GLY A 251 0.73 36.64 22.43
N LYS A 252 -0.56 36.97 22.23
CA LYS A 252 -1.34 36.68 21.00
C LYS A 252 -0.57 36.93 19.70
N HIS A 253 0.12 38.04 19.56
CA HIS A 253 0.91 38.36 18.38
C HIS A 253 2.16 37.48 18.18
N ARG A 254 2.71 36.92 19.27
CA ARG A 254 3.92 36.05 19.20
C ARG A 254 3.55 34.58 19.05
N ALA A 255 2.44 34.15 19.66
CA ALA A 255 1.88 32.82 19.39
C ALA A 255 1.47 32.69 17.92
N GLU A 256 0.79 33.68 17.35
CA GLU A 256 0.52 33.75 15.91
C GLU A 256 1.77 33.82 15.04
N GLY A 257 2.84 34.48 15.51
CA GLY A 257 4.13 34.53 14.86
C GLY A 257 4.89 33.20 14.91
N LEU A 258 4.79 32.47 16.04
CA LEU A 258 5.32 31.10 16.20
C LEU A 258 4.57 30.15 15.28
N LEU A 259 3.25 30.15 15.34
CA LEU A 259 2.37 29.33 14.49
C LEU A 259 2.61 29.60 12.98
N ARG A 260 2.77 30.87 12.60
CA ARG A 260 3.10 31.23 11.20
C ARG A 260 4.48 30.76 10.76
N ARG A 261 5.49 30.77 11.65
CA ARG A 261 6.85 30.26 11.34
C ARG A 261 6.90 28.76 11.31
N THR A 262 6.26 28.10 12.24
CA THR A 262 6.07 26.63 12.27
C THR A 262 5.29 26.20 11.03
N GLY A 263 4.24 26.93 10.72
CA GLY A 263 3.43 26.71 9.52
C GLY A 263 4.23 26.66 8.22
N ARG A 264 5.24 27.55 8.01
CA ARG A 264 6.03 27.54 6.77
C ARG A 264 6.85 26.29 6.57
N ALA A 265 7.50 25.80 7.62
CA ALA A 265 8.30 24.60 7.57
C ALA A 265 7.41 23.35 7.44
N VAL A 266 6.26 23.33 8.13
CA VAL A 266 5.24 22.25 8.02
C VAL A 266 4.67 22.19 6.60
N TRP A 267 4.34 23.31 5.98
CA TRP A 267 3.84 23.35 4.60
C TRP A 267 4.87 22.84 3.58
N ALA A 268 6.15 23.17 3.77
CA ALA A 268 7.24 22.67 2.93
C ALA A 268 7.40 21.15 3.07
N SER A 269 7.39 20.66 4.31
CA SER A 269 7.45 19.23 4.62
C SER A 269 6.24 18.49 4.09
N LEU A 270 5.03 19.00 4.32
CA LEU A 270 3.79 18.40 3.83
C LEU A 270 3.78 18.25 2.30
N ARG A 271 4.23 19.29 1.57
CA ARG A 271 4.36 19.21 0.11
C ARG A 271 5.31 18.11 -0.34
N GLU A 272 6.48 18.01 0.29
CA GLU A 272 7.47 16.99 -0.02
C GLU A 272 6.91 15.60 0.27
N GLN A 273 6.25 15.43 1.41
CA GLN A 273 5.62 14.18 1.82
C GLN A 273 4.48 13.75 0.90
N LEU A 274 3.62 14.69 0.47
CA LEU A 274 2.58 14.41 -0.53
C LEU A 274 3.18 14.02 -1.89
N SER A 275 4.29 14.65 -2.30
CA SER A 275 4.99 14.28 -3.53
C SER A 275 5.58 12.86 -3.43
N ARG A 276 6.18 12.50 -2.29
CA ARG A 276 6.68 11.14 -2.06
C ARG A 276 5.56 10.08 -2.08
N LEU A 277 4.38 10.41 -1.52
CA LEU A 277 3.22 9.52 -1.63
C LEU A 277 2.73 9.37 -3.07
N ALA A 278 2.74 10.47 -3.85
CA ALA A 278 2.39 10.41 -5.27
C ALA A 278 3.36 9.53 -6.07
N ASP A 279 4.66 9.59 -5.77
CA ASP A 279 5.67 8.73 -6.39
C ASP A 279 5.46 7.24 -6.00
N ALA A 280 5.08 6.98 -4.74
CA ALA A 280 4.73 5.63 -4.31
C ALA A 280 3.46 5.08 -5.01
N VAL A 281 2.48 5.95 -5.29
CA VAL A 281 1.28 5.58 -6.07
C VAL A 281 1.66 5.23 -7.52
N ASP A 282 2.55 6.00 -8.15
CA ASP A 282 3.04 5.70 -9.50
C ASP A 282 3.80 4.37 -9.54
N GLU A 283 4.61 4.09 -8.49
CA GLU A 283 5.30 2.79 -8.36
C GLU A 283 4.31 1.63 -8.22
N GLN A 284 3.23 1.79 -7.44
CA GLN A 284 2.15 0.80 -7.34
C GLN A 284 1.43 0.58 -8.67
N SER A 285 1.15 1.64 -9.40
CA SER A 285 0.54 1.56 -10.73
C SER A 285 1.45 0.81 -11.70
N GLN A 286 2.76 1.07 -11.67
CA GLN A 286 3.73 0.35 -12.50
C GLN A 286 3.85 -1.12 -12.09
N ALA A 287 3.87 -1.43 -10.80
CA ALA A 287 3.91 -2.80 -10.30
C ALA A 287 2.67 -3.59 -10.76
N ALA A 288 1.49 -2.98 -10.71
CA ALA A 288 0.25 -3.57 -11.21
C ALA A 288 0.32 -3.87 -12.72
N HIS A 289 0.77 -2.90 -13.52
CA HIS A 289 0.92 -3.09 -14.97
C HIS A 289 1.94 -4.20 -15.31
N ASN A 290 3.04 -4.25 -14.57
CA ASN A 290 4.03 -5.31 -14.72
C ASN A 290 3.45 -6.69 -14.39
N LEU A 291 2.61 -6.78 -13.34
CA LEU A 291 1.94 -8.02 -12.96
C LEU A 291 0.94 -8.48 -14.03
N ASP A 292 0.11 -7.58 -14.54
CA ASP A 292 -0.83 -7.91 -15.64
C ASP A 292 -0.06 -8.39 -16.88
N THR A 293 1.01 -7.71 -17.26
CA THR A 293 1.88 -8.11 -18.38
C THR A 293 2.51 -9.48 -18.15
N ASN A 294 3.02 -9.74 -16.93
CA ASN A 294 3.60 -11.02 -16.55
C ASN A 294 2.56 -12.15 -16.61
N CYS A 295 1.36 -11.93 -16.08
CA CYS A 295 0.26 -12.90 -16.14
C CYS A 295 -0.13 -13.22 -17.60
N ALA A 296 -0.24 -12.19 -18.46
CA ALA A 296 -0.54 -12.39 -19.89
C ALA A 296 0.56 -13.21 -20.57
N GLN A 297 1.84 -12.96 -20.29
CA GLN A 297 2.96 -13.74 -20.83
C GLN A 297 2.94 -15.21 -20.35
N LEU A 298 2.70 -15.42 -19.04
CA LEU A 298 2.60 -16.76 -18.48
C LEU A 298 1.44 -17.55 -19.08
N LEU A 299 0.27 -16.94 -19.23
CA LEU A 299 -0.88 -17.56 -19.87
C LEU A 299 -0.64 -17.78 -21.37
N GLY A 300 0.00 -16.83 -22.05
CA GLY A 300 0.40 -16.98 -23.46
C GLY A 300 1.29 -18.20 -23.69
N SER A 301 2.22 -18.49 -22.75
CA SER A 301 3.06 -19.69 -22.84
C SER A 301 2.25 -20.98 -22.70
N VAL A 302 1.27 -21.00 -21.79
CA VAL A 302 0.37 -22.14 -21.54
C VAL A 302 -0.56 -22.37 -22.76
N ILE A 303 -1.10 -21.28 -23.33
CA ILE A 303 -1.92 -21.33 -24.55
C ILE A 303 -1.11 -21.88 -25.71
N HIS A 304 0.12 -21.42 -25.87
CA HIS A 304 0.99 -21.87 -26.96
C HIS A 304 1.30 -23.37 -26.85
N GLU A 305 1.62 -23.86 -25.65
CA GLU A 305 1.89 -25.27 -25.38
C GLU A 305 0.66 -26.15 -25.74
N PHE A 306 -0.53 -25.75 -25.28
CA PHE A 306 -1.77 -26.46 -25.62
C PHE A 306 -2.01 -26.48 -27.14
N ASN A 307 -1.83 -25.35 -27.81
CA ASN A 307 -2.00 -25.23 -29.24
C ASN A 307 -0.99 -26.12 -30.02
N ASP A 308 0.25 -26.13 -29.58
CA ASP A 308 1.30 -27.01 -30.10
C ASP A 308 0.93 -28.49 -29.94
N ASP A 309 0.40 -28.89 -28.80
CA ASP A 309 -0.06 -30.25 -28.55
C ASP A 309 -1.18 -30.65 -29.49
N VAL A 310 -2.12 -29.73 -29.72
CA VAL A 310 -3.20 -29.94 -30.71
C VAL A 310 -2.63 -30.06 -32.13
N GLU A 311 -1.68 -29.21 -32.52
CA GLU A 311 -1.09 -29.21 -33.85
C GLU A 311 -0.21 -30.45 -34.14
N ARG A 312 0.58 -30.88 -33.14
CA ARG A 312 1.44 -32.08 -33.21
C ARG A 312 0.69 -33.36 -33.04
N GLY A 313 -0.57 -33.31 -32.59
CA GLY A 313 -1.37 -34.50 -32.35
C GLY A 313 -1.00 -35.22 -31.04
N THR A 314 -0.43 -34.47 -30.10
CA THR A 314 -0.07 -34.99 -28.79
C THR A 314 -1.15 -34.77 -27.73
N ALA A 315 -2.14 -33.92 -28.04
CA ALA A 315 -3.25 -33.57 -27.15
C ALA A 315 -4.12 -34.77 -26.72
N ALA A 316 -4.17 -35.82 -27.54
CA ALA A 316 -4.95 -37.04 -27.29
C ALA A 316 -4.09 -38.31 -27.46
N GLN A 317 -2.87 -38.31 -26.92
CA GLN A 317 -1.97 -39.49 -27.00
C GLN A 317 -2.48 -40.64 -26.11
N GLY A 318 -2.08 -41.84 -26.47
CA GLY A 318 -2.37 -43.08 -25.71
C GLY A 318 -3.56 -43.83 -26.25
N ALA A 319 -4.65 -43.95 -25.47
CA ALA A 319 -5.81 -44.78 -25.76
C ALA A 319 -6.48 -44.41 -27.11
N VAL A 320 -6.65 -43.12 -27.40
CA VAL A 320 -7.28 -42.62 -28.63
C VAL A 320 -6.50 -43.02 -29.89
N SER A 321 -5.17 -42.88 -29.84
CA SER A 321 -4.33 -43.31 -30.97
C SER A 321 -4.39 -44.80 -31.22
N THR A 322 -4.48 -45.60 -30.16
CA THR A 322 -4.64 -47.03 -30.22
C THR A 322 -6.01 -47.42 -30.77
N SER A 323 -7.08 -46.80 -30.30
CA SER A 323 -8.45 -46.96 -30.84
C SER A 323 -8.53 -46.62 -32.28
N TRP A 324 -7.92 -45.49 -32.72
CA TRP A 324 -7.85 -45.16 -34.12
C TRP A 324 -7.13 -46.21 -34.97
N LEU A 325 -5.96 -46.67 -34.55
CA LEU A 325 -5.19 -47.69 -35.28
C LEU A 325 -5.98 -48.99 -35.44
N ALA A 326 -6.68 -49.41 -34.39
CA ALA A 326 -7.54 -50.59 -34.40
C ALA A 326 -8.69 -50.43 -35.39
N LEU A 327 -9.41 -49.31 -35.36
CA LEU A 327 -10.56 -49.00 -36.23
C LEU A 327 -10.15 -48.67 -37.67
N ALA A 328 -8.95 -48.23 -37.94
CA ALA A 328 -8.37 -47.89 -39.23
C ALA A 328 -7.63 -49.06 -39.89
N SER A 329 -7.42 -50.20 -39.19
CA SER A 329 -6.73 -51.36 -39.71
C SER A 329 -7.50 -52.03 -40.92
N SER A 330 -6.85 -52.84 -41.70
CA SER A 330 -7.42 -53.51 -42.87
C SER A 330 -8.67 -54.32 -42.48
N GLY A 331 -9.80 -54.06 -43.15
CA GLY A 331 -11.07 -54.70 -42.85
C GLY A 331 -11.90 -54.08 -41.72
N ALA A 332 -11.35 -53.16 -40.95
CA ALA A 332 -12.02 -52.47 -39.87
C ALA A 332 -12.96 -51.35 -40.40
N PRO A 333 -13.93 -50.85 -39.61
CA PRO A 333 -14.95 -49.89 -40.04
C PRO A 333 -14.43 -48.61 -40.67
N LEU A 334 -13.29 -48.10 -40.26
CA LEU A 334 -12.68 -46.85 -40.73
C LEU A 334 -11.52 -47.03 -41.68
N SER A 335 -11.19 -48.25 -42.13
CA SER A 335 -10.02 -48.55 -42.98
C SER A 335 -10.03 -47.76 -44.32
N THR A 336 -11.14 -47.65 -44.97
CA THR A 336 -11.28 -46.88 -46.22
C THR A 336 -11.21 -45.39 -46.00
N LEU A 337 -11.75 -44.87 -44.87
CA LEU A 337 -11.68 -43.50 -44.45
C LEU A 337 -10.22 -43.07 -44.12
N ALA A 338 -9.50 -43.90 -43.42
CA ALA A 338 -8.09 -43.67 -43.07
C ALA A 338 -7.16 -43.64 -44.30
N GLN A 339 -7.55 -44.32 -45.39
CA GLN A 339 -6.86 -44.25 -46.68
C GLN A 339 -7.24 -43.01 -47.52
N GLY A 340 -8.21 -42.21 -47.03
CA GLY A 340 -8.70 -41.05 -47.75
C GLY A 340 -9.45 -41.38 -49.04
N GLN A 341 -10.03 -42.59 -49.11
CA GLN A 341 -10.75 -43.01 -50.30
C GLN A 341 -12.22 -42.69 -50.21
N THR A 342 -12.83 -42.30 -51.35
CA THR A 342 -14.28 -42.10 -51.50
C THR A 342 -15.01 -43.39 -51.25
N LEU A 343 -16.02 -43.35 -50.42
CA LEU A 343 -16.70 -44.52 -49.93
C LEU A 343 -17.81 -44.93 -50.87
N LYS A 344 -17.69 -46.15 -51.49
CA LYS A 344 -18.78 -46.71 -52.30
C LYS A 344 -19.98 -47.05 -51.38
N ASN A 345 -21.20 -46.58 -51.77
CA ASN A 345 -22.42 -46.98 -51.09
C ASN A 345 -22.65 -48.47 -51.31
N GLY A 346 -22.37 -49.30 -50.36
CA GLY A 346 -22.71 -50.69 -50.35
C GLY A 346 -24.21 -50.90 -50.28
N PHE A 347 -24.70 -51.99 -50.93
CA PHE A 347 -26.11 -52.31 -51.11
C PHE A 347 -26.92 -52.49 -49.83
N PHE A 348 -26.25 -52.53 -48.65
CA PHE A 348 -26.86 -52.54 -47.31
C PHE A 348 -26.27 -51.45 -46.41
N GLY A 349 -27.13 -50.60 -45.83
CA GLY A 349 -26.77 -49.48 -44.92
C GLY A 349 -26.00 -49.87 -43.64
N LEU A 350 -25.78 -51.14 -43.40
CA LEU A 350 -25.07 -51.74 -42.24
C LEU A 350 -23.60 -51.23 -42.14
N LYS A 351 -22.87 -51.16 -43.27
CA LYS A 351 -21.48 -50.65 -43.28
C LYS A 351 -21.42 -49.16 -42.90
N ARG A 352 -22.40 -48.40 -43.38
CA ARG A 352 -22.53 -46.96 -43.02
C ARG A 352 -22.83 -46.79 -41.53
N LYS A 353 -23.75 -47.58 -40.96
CA LYS A 353 -24.12 -47.53 -39.57
C LYS A 353 -22.94 -47.89 -38.65
N ARG A 354 -22.20 -48.96 -39.00
CA ARG A 354 -20.98 -49.36 -38.24
C ARG A 354 -19.91 -48.31 -38.28
N ARG A 355 -19.71 -47.59 -39.39
CA ARG A 355 -18.74 -46.49 -39.50
C ARG A 355 -19.16 -45.29 -38.70
N GLN A 356 -20.44 -44.93 -38.79
CA GLN A 356 -21.01 -43.85 -37.96
C GLN A 356 -20.82 -44.11 -36.45
N GLN A 357 -21.12 -45.33 -35.99
CA GLN A 357 -20.93 -45.71 -34.61
C GLN A 357 -19.44 -45.69 -34.18
N ALA A 358 -18.55 -46.17 -35.04
CA ALA A 358 -17.11 -46.15 -34.76
C ALA A 358 -16.57 -44.69 -34.67
N LEU A 359 -17.03 -43.79 -35.52
CA LEU A 359 -16.64 -42.36 -35.46
C LEU A 359 -17.21 -41.67 -34.25
N ASP A 360 -18.47 -41.91 -33.92
CA ASP A 360 -19.11 -41.35 -32.72
C ASP A 360 -18.38 -41.77 -31.43
N THR A 361 -18.13 -43.07 -31.28
CA THR A 361 -17.36 -43.58 -30.10
C THR A 361 -15.96 -42.96 -30.04
N LEU A 362 -15.24 -42.92 -31.17
CA LEU A 362 -13.89 -42.36 -31.23
C LEU A 362 -13.89 -40.84 -30.98
N SER A 363 -14.91 -40.13 -31.50
CA SER A 363 -15.12 -38.69 -31.23
C SER A 363 -15.34 -38.40 -29.74
N GLN A 364 -16.11 -39.29 -29.07
CA GLN A 364 -16.31 -39.18 -27.63
C GLN A 364 -15.02 -39.39 -26.86
N GLU A 365 -14.22 -40.44 -27.21
CA GLU A 365 -12.89 -40.65 -26.61
C GLU A 365 -11.95 -39.47 -26.84
N CYS A 366 -11.94 -38.89 -28.05
CA CYS A 366 -11.17 -37.68 -28.36
C CYS A 366 -11.57 -36.48 -27.54
N ARG A 367 -12.87 -36.24 -27.37
CA ARG A 367 -13.38 -35.14 -26.54
C ARG A 367 -13.04 -35.30 -25.08
N LEU A 368 -13.11 -36.52 -24.55
CA LEU A 368 -12.68 -36.80 -23.16
C LEU A 368 -11.17 -36.51 -22.98
N ALA A 369 -10.32 -37.00 -23.90
CA ALA A 369 -8.89 -36.75 -23.84
C ALA A 369 -8.54 -35.24 -23.95
N LEU A 370 -9.25 -34.51 -24.86
CA LEU A 370 -9.12 -33.05 -24.94
C LEU A 370 -9.56 -32.36 -23.65
N ASN A 371 -10.66 -32.84 -23.06
CA ASN A 371 -11.17 -32.32 -21.77
C ASN A 371 -10.12 -32.47 -20.67
N ASP A 372 -9.56 -33.66 -20.51
CA ASP A 372 -8.54 -33.92 -19.47
C ASP A 372 -7.28 -33.07 -19.70
N ARG A 373 -6.85 -32.91 -20.97
CA ARG A 373 -5.70 -32.06 -21.30
C ARG A 373 -5.99 -30.57 -21.04
N LEU A 374 -7.19 -30.09 -21.40
CA LEU A 374 -7.58 -28.71 -21.15
C LEU A 374 -7.75 -28.43 -19.68
N GLU A 375 -8.32 -29.36 -18.91
CA GLU A 375 -8.44 -29.24 -17.44
C GLU A 375 -7.05 -29.10 -16.80
N ALA A 376 -6.09 -29.95 -17.18
CA ALA A 376 -4.71 -29.84 -16.71
C ALA A 376 -4.09 -28.48 -17.07
N THR A 377 -4.35 -28.00 -18.29
CA THR A 377 -3.90 -26.69 -18.79
C THR A 377 -4.50 -25.53 -17.99
N ILE A 378 -5.79 -25.58 -17.69
CA ILE A 378 -6.49 -24.58 -16.86
C ILE A 378 -5.89 -24.56 -15.45
N LEU A 379 -5.70 -25.73 -14.82
CA LEU A 379 -5.10 -25.84 -13.48
C LEU A 379 -3.67 -25.28 -13.45
N GLU A 380 -2.88 -25.55 -14.50
CA GLU A 380 -1.55 -24.97 -14.63
C GLU A 380 -1.61 -23.42 -14.76
N GLY A 381 -2.50 -22.91 -15.60
CA GLY A 381 -2.74 -21.47 -15.76
C GLY A 381 -3.12 -20.81 -14.44
N ILE A 382 -4.06 -21.40 -13.70
CA ILE A 382 -4.47 -20.94 -12.35
C ILE A 382 -3.27 -20.91 -11.40
N ALA A 383 -2.47 -21.97 -11.40
CA ALA A 383 -1.30 -22.06 -10.52
C ALA A 383 -0.28 -20.97 -10.84
N LYS A 384 0.01 -20.74 -12.12
CA LYS A 384 0.95 -19.69 -12.57
C LYS A 384 0.45 -18.29 -12.21
N VAL A 385 -0.83 -17.99 -12.43
CA VAL A 385 -1.43 -16.70 -12.07
C VAL A 385 -1.40 -16.49 -10.55
N LYS A 386 -1.86 -17.47 -9.77
CA LYS A 386 -1.83 -17.39 -8.30
C LYS A 386 -0.41 -17.21 -7.76
N PHE A 387 0.57 -17.89 -8.33
CA PHE A 387 1.96 -17.73 -7.96
C PHE A 387 2.48 -16.32 -8.27
N ALA A 388 2.23 -15.80 -9.47
CA ALA A 388 2.64 -14.45 -9.85
C ALA A 388 2.02 -13.37 -8.93
N TRP A 389 0.74 -13.49 -8.62
CA TRP A 389 0.06 -12.60 -7.67
C TRP A 389 0.62 -12.73 -6.26
N GLY A 390 0.86 -13.95 -5.77
CA GLY A 390 1.43 -14.17 -4.45
C GLY A 390 2.84 -13.60 -4.26
N GLN A 391 3.63 -13.52 -5.35
CA GLN A 391 4.95 -12.88 -5.33
C GLN A 391 4.87 -11.34 -5.42
N ALA A 392 3.87 -10.82 -6.09
CA ALA A 392 3.75 -9.40 -6.39
C ALA A 392 2.92 -8.62 -5.37
N THR A 393 2.12 -9.28 -4.52
CA THR A 393 1.21 -8.63 -3.58
C THR A 393 1.61 -8.85 -2.13
N LEU A 394 1.25 -7.88 -1.29
CA LEU A 394 1.31 -8.03 0.17
C LEU A 394 0.16 -8.95 0.65
N GLU A 395 0.27 -9.50 1.85
CA GLU A 395 -0.72 -10.40 2.44
C GLU A 395 -2.15 -9.82 2.35
N GLY A 396 -3.08 -10.60 1.76
CA GLY A 396 -4.49 -10.25 1.64
C GLY A 396 -4.94 -9.70 0.27
N ALA A 397 -4.03 -9.33 -0.62
CA ALA A 397 -4.36 -8.98 -1.99
C ALA A 397 -4.16 -10.20 -2.90
N GLY A 398 -5.17 -11.00 -3.08
CA GLY A 398 -5.16 -12.19 -3.93
C GLY A 398 -6.13 -12.07 -5.10
N VAL A 399 -5.85 -12.82 -6.18
CA VAL A 399 -6.82 -13.07 -7.25
C VAL A 399 -7.38 -14.48 -7.11
N ASP A 400 -8.68 -14.63 -7.32
CA ASP A 400 -9.30 -15.94 -7.46
C ASP A 400 -9.71 -16.12 -8.93
N PRO A 401 -8.86 -16.80 -9.74
CA PRO A 401 -9.12 -16.97 -11.16
C PRO A 401 -10.34 -17.85 -11.37
N HIS A 402 -11.34 -17.33 -12.04
CA HIS A 402 -12.53 -18.08 -12.44
C HIS A 402 -12.59 -18.22 -13.95
N THR A 403 -13.01 -19.40 -14.40
CA THR A 403 -13.20 -19.66 -15.81
C THR A 403 -14.25 -20.75 -16.02
N SER A 404 -14.71 -20.92 -17.26
CA SER A 404 -15.54 -22.04 -17.68
C SER A 404 -14.80 -23.37 -17.49
N SER A 405 -15.55 -24.42 -17.16
CA SER A 405 -14.96 -25.76 -17.05
C SER A 405 -14.48 -26.28 -18.41
N ALA A 406 -13.44 -27.12 -18.41
CA ALA A 406 -12.95 -27.74 -19.64
C ALA A 406 -14.08 -28.46 -20.39
N THR A 407 -14.97 -29.15 -19.65
CA THR A 407 -16.14 -29.87 -20.21
C THR A 407 -17.07 -28.90 -20.97
N GLU A 408 -17.35 -27.74 -20.40
CA GLU A 408 -18.20 -26.72 -21.03
C GLU A 408 -17.55 -26.17 -22.31
N VAL A 409 -16.27 -25.89 -22.28
CA VAL A 409 -15.51 -25.38 -23.43
C VAL A 409 -15.49 -26.39 -24.56
N ILE A 410 -15.18 -27.67 -24.27
CA ILE A 410 -15.11 -28.72 -25.30
C ILE A 410 -16.52 -29.04 -25.85
N SER A 411 -17.58 -29.03 -25.02
CA SER A 411 -18.96 -29.21 -25.45
C SER A 411 -19.39 -28.09 -26.37
N LYS A 412 -19.15 -26.85 -26.00
CA LYS A 412 -19.48 -25.65 -26.80
C LYS A 412 -18.72 -25.62 -28.13
N TRP A 413 -17.45 -26.00 -28.10
CA TRP A 413 -16.68 -26.14 -29.32
C TRP A 413 -17.28 -27.20 -30.23
N TYR A 414 -17.57 -28.41 -29.70
CA TYR A 414 -18.15 -29.48 -30.48
C TYR A 414 -19.50 -29.07 -31.10
N GLU A 415 -20.38 -28.45 -30.35
CA GLU A 415 -21.67 -27.94 -30.84
C GLU A 415 -21.48 -26.89 -31.93
N GLY A 416 -20.49 -26.00 -31.78
CA GLY A 416 -20.17 -24.89 -32.69
C GLY A 416 -19.51 -25.31 -34.00
N ILE A 417 -19.06 -26.59 -34.15
CA ILE A 417 -18.52 -27.06 -35.42
C ILE A 417 -19.66 -27.02 -36.47
N ALA A 418 -19.51 -26.13 -37.44
CA ALA A 418 -20.50 -25.96 -38.49
C ALA A 418 -20.70 -27.24 -39.28
N GLU A 419 -21.94 -27.53 -39.65
CA GLU A 419 -22.20 -28.65 -40.62
C GLU A 419 -21.55 -28.34 -41.95
N PRO A 420 -20.61 -29.21 -42.40
CA PRO A 420 -19.90 -28.96 -43.66
C PRO A 420 -20.87 -28.97 -44.85
N THR A 421 -20.79 -27.96 -45.71
CA THR A 421 -21.63 -27.82 -46.93
C THR A 421 -21.33 -28.90 -47.95
N GLN A 422 -20.11 -29.44 -47.94
CA GLN A 422 -19.68 -30.53 -48.80
C GLN A 422 -19.34 -31.74 -47.94
N VAL A 423 -20.15 -32.81 -48.09
CA VAL A 423 -19.93 -34.06 -47.36
C VAL A 423 -19.38 -35.12 -48.32
N PRO A 424 -18.20 -35.72 -48.05
CA PRO A 424 -17.66 -36.80 -48.90
C PRO A 424 -18.63 -37.95 -49.04
N ARG A 425 -18.66 -38.56 -50.27
CA ARG A 425 -19.57 -39.68 -50.56
C ARG A 425 -19.43 -40.80 -49.49
N GLY A 426 -20.55 -41.22 -48.92
CA GLY A 426 -20.62 -42.31 -47.93
C GLY A 426 -20.45 -41.89 -46.47
N LEU A 427 -20.30 -40.61 -46.17
CA LEU A 427 -20.45 -40.06 -44.84
C LEU A 427 -21.80 -39.37 -44.65
N THR A 428 -22.18 -39.12 -43.43
CA THR A 428 -23.24 -38.17 -43.03
C THR A 428 -22.58 -36.88 -42.57
N ALA A 429 -23.30 -35.79 -42.48
CA ALA A 429 -22.79 -34.54 -41.86
C ALA A 429 -22.30 -34.77 -40.43
N SER A 430 -23.08 -35.53 -39.62
CA SER A 430 -22.70 -35.93 -38.29
C SER A 430 -21.40 -36.76 -38.26
N ALA A 431 -21.29 -37.79 -39.14
CA ALA A 431 -20.05 -38.59 -39.25
C ALA A 431 -18.82 -37.78 -39.66
N LEU A 432 -19.02 -36.78 -40.52
CA LEU A 432 -17.93 -35.87 -40.88
C LEU A 432 -17.54 -34.94 -39.70
N LYS A 433 -18.50 -34.45 -38.94
CA LYS A 433 -18.25 -33.67 -37.73
C LYS A 433 -17.44 -34.51 -36.71
N ASP A 434 -17.83 -35.75 -36.47
CA ASP A 434 -17.08 -36.66 -35.58
C ASP A 434 -15.66 -36.95 -36.14
N PHE A 435 -15.52 -37.13 -37.42
CA PHE A 435 -14.21 -37.30 -38.07
C PHE A 435 -13.32 -36.02 -37.92
N LEU A 436 -13.90 -34.84 -38.06
CA LEU A 436 -13.16 -33.59 -37.85
C LEU A 436 -12.65 -33.48 -36.39
N VAL A 437 -13.44 -33.87 -35.38
CA VAL A 437 -12.97 -33.96 -33.99
C VAL A 437 -11.75 -34.85 -33.90
N VAL A 438 -11.79 -36.07 -34.43
CA VAL A 438 -10.64 -36.99 -34.46
C VAL A 438 -9.44 -36.42 -35.19
N ALA A 439 -9.63 -35.69 -36.29
CA ALA A 439 -8.55 -35.04 -36.99
C ALA A 439 -7.93 -33.84 -36.27
N VAL A 440 -8.77 -33.03 -35.59
CA VAL A 440 -8.32 -31.90 -34.75
C VAL A 440 -7.47 -32.38 -33.59
N THR A 441 -7.86 -33.48 -32.92
CA THR A 441 -7.06 -34.05 -31.82
C THR A 441 -5.69 -34.57 -32.22
N GLY A 442 -5.44 -34.60 -33.54
CA GLY A 442 -4.10 -34.75 -34.10
C GLY A 442 -3.64 -36.18 -34.30
N VAL A 443 -4.59 -37.13 -34.37
CA VAL A 443 -4.21 -38.46 -34.85
C VAL A 443 -3.66 -38.30 -36.26
N VAL A 444 -2.34 -38.43 -36.46
CA VAL A 444 -1.58 -38.06 -37.67
C VAL A 444 -2.21 -38.55 -38.95
N ARG A 445 -2.61 -39.83 -38.99
CA ARG A 445 -3.27 -40.42 -40.17
C ARG A 445 -4.68 -39.90 -40.42
N ALA A 446 -5.39 -39.36 -39.40
CA ALA A 446 -6.70 -38.75 -39.60
C ALA A 446 -6.57 -37.39 -40.31
N ARG A 447 -5.56 -36.60 -39.99
CA ARG A 447 -5.25 -35.36 -40.68
C ARG A 447 -4.88 -35.60 -42.18
N GLU A 448 -4.02 -36.58 -42.44
CA GLU A 448 -3.68 -36.96 -43.82
C GLU A 448 -4.92 -37.43 -44.60
N ALA A 449 -5.82 -38.17 -43.95
CA ALA A 449 -7.07 -38.61 -44.55
C ALA A 449 -8.02 -37.41 -44.84
N ALA A 450 -8.07 -36.41 -43.95
CA ALA A 450 -8.84 -35.18 -44.15
C ALA A 450 -8.38 -34.41 -45.40
N THR A 451 -7.07 -34.29 -45.61
CA THR A 451 -6.50 -33.67 -46.80
C THR A 451 -6.88 -34.45 -48.09
N ARG A 452 -6.80 -35.79 -48.07
CA ARG A 452 -7.17 -36.62 -49.22
C ARG A 452 -8.68 -36.63 -49.52
N LEU A 453 -9.49 -36.35 -48.51
CA LEU A 453 -10.96 -36.23 -48.62
C LEU A 453 -11.44 -34.83 -49.00
N GLU A 454 -10.49 -33.90 -49.22
CA GLU A 454 -10.77 -32.50 -49.59
C GLU A 454 -11.63 -31.77 -48.53
N VAL A 455 -11.42 -32.07 -47.20
CA VAL A 455 -12.11 -31.44 -46.09
C VAL A 455 -11.14 -30.61 -45.19
N GLN A 456 -10.03 -30.22 -45.79
CA GLN A 456 -8.97 -29.47 -45.07
C GLN A 456 -9.47 -28.13 -44.50
N ASP A 457 -10.26 -27.38 -45.29
CA ASP A 457 -10.83 -26.09 -44.88
C ASP A 457 -11.71 -26.23 -43.63
N ALA A 458 -12.53 -27.29 -43.58
CA ALA A 458 -13.39 -27.56 -42.42
C ALA A 458 -12.58 -27.97 -41.18
N LEU A 459 -11.46 -28.70 -41.39
CA LEU A 459 -10.56 -29.06 -40.34
C LEU A 459 -9.83 -27.84 -39.76
N GLU A 460 -9.34 -26.95 -40.60
CA GLU A 460 -8.68 -25.72 -40.18
C GLU A 460 -9.64 -24.81 -39.42
N LEU A 461 -10.88 -24.67 -39.90
CA LEU A 461 -11.92 -23.91 -39.21
C LEU A 461 -12.23 -24.49 -37.81
N ALA A 462 -12.43 -25.79 -37.70
CA ALA A 462 -12.68 -26.45 -36.43
C ALA A 462 -11.48 -26.32 -35.48
N SER A 463 -10.25 -26.42 -35.96
CA SER A 463 -9.04 -26.21 -35.19
C SER A 463 -8.89 -24.77 -34.71
N ALA A 464 -9.17 -23.79 -35.58
CA ALA A 464 -9.14 -22.38 -35.23
C ALA A 464 -10.20 -22.02 -34.15
N GLN A 465 -11.42 -22.60 -34.28
CA GLN A 465 -12.47 -22.41 -33.28
C GLN A 465 -12.07 -22.96 -31.90
N LEU A 466 -11.44 -24.15 -31.84
CA LEU A 466 -10.94 -24.69 -30.58
C LEU A 466 -9.90 -23.78 -29.98
N ARG A 467 -8.90 -23.37 -30.76
CA ARG A 467 -7.84 -22.46 -30.30
C ARG A 467 -8.40 -21.15 -29.74
N THR A 468 -9.33 -20.53 -30.45
CA THR A 468 -9.97 -19.29 -30.00
C THR A 468 -10.73 -19.47 -28.65
N GLN A 469 -11.46 -20.56 -28.51
CA GLN A 469 -12.19 -20.82 -27.27
C GLN A 469 -11.25 -21.11 -26.09
N VAL A 470 -10.19 -21.86 -26.32
CA VAL A 470 -9.16 -22.13 -25.28
C VAL A 470 -8.42 -20.84 -24.90
N GLU A 471 -8.04 -20.03 -25.88
CA GLU A 471 -7.42 -18.72 -25.65
C GLU A 471 -8.32 -17.80 -24.84
N GLN A 472 -9.61 -17.67 -25.20
CA GLN A 472 -10.59 -16.90 -24.43
C GLN A 472 -10.73 -17.42 -22.99
N THR A 473 -10.77 -18.75 -22.82
CA THR A 473 -10.91 -19.38 -21.51
C THR A 473 -9.70 -19.12 -20.62
N LEU A 474 -8.49 -19.29 -21.15
CA LEU A 474 -7.25 -19.11 -20.38
C LEU A 474 -6.96 -17.63 -20.12
N THR A 475 -7.23 -16.75 -21.08
CA THR A 475 -7.08 -15.31 -20.89
C THR A 475 -8.03 -14.80 -19.81
N ALA A 476 -9.22 -15.38 -19.67
CA ALA A 476 -10.16 -15.02 -18.59
C ALA A 476 -9.65 -15.35 -17.18
N LEU A 477 -8.62 -16.20 -17.01
CA LEU A 477 -7.98 -16.46 -15.72
C LEU A 477 -7.28 -15.23 -15.13
N SER A 478 -6.81 -14.31 -15.96
CA SER A 478 -6.26 -13.02 -15.56
C SER A 478 -6.64 -11.98 -16.62
N PRO A 479 -7.82 -11.39 -16.54
CA PRO A 479 -8.25 -10.34 -17.46
C PRO A 479 -7.26 -9.16 -17.44
N ASP A 480 -7.04 -8.54 -18.59
CA ASP A 480 -6.24 -7.33 -18.73
C ASP A 480 -6.72 -6.24 -17.75
N GLY A 481 -5.79 -5.65 -17.04
CA GLY A 481 -6.08 -4.61 -16.06
C GLY A 481 -6.62 -5.13 -14.72
N SER A 482 -6.63 -6.45 -14.47
CA SER A 482 -7.08 -7.01 -13.20
C SER A 482 -6.24 -6.51 -12.00
N ALA A 483 -4.91 -6.43 -12.16
CA ALA A 483 -4.03 -5.87 -11.15
C ALA A 483 -4.15 -4.34 -11.09
N VAL A 484 -4.28 -3.67 -12.23
CA VAL A 484 -4.51 -2.22 -12.32
C VAL A 484 -5.81 -1.81 -11.61
N ALA A 485 -6.86 -2.64 -11.65
CA ALA A 485 -8.12 -2.37 -10.95
C ALA A 485 -7.98 -2.36 -9.40
N VAL A 486 -6.98 -3.06 -8.86
CA VAL A 486 -6.69 -3.11 -7.42
C VAL A 486 -5.69 -2.02 -6.99
N ALA A 487 -4.88 -1.54 -7.93
CA ALA A 487 -3.90 -0.47 -7.69
C ALA A 487 -4.57 0.87 -7.37
N PRO A 488 -3.93 1.75 -6.59
CA PRO A 488 -4.38 3.13 -6.50
C PRO A 488 -4.28 3.80 -7.87
N THR A 489 -5.28 4.61 -8.20
CA THR A 489 -5.39 5.22 -9.54
C THR A 489 -4.31 6.28 -9.78
N ALA A 490 -3.81 6.41 -11.01
CA ALA A 490 -2.91 7.50 -11.40
C ALA A 490 -3.53 8.89 -11.16
N GLN A 491 -4.86 8.99 -11.18
CA GLN A 491 -5.60 10.20 -10.85
C GLN A 491 -5.37 10.61 -9.39
N LEU A 492 -5.20 9.67 -8.47
CA LEU A 492 -4.90 9.93 -7.07
C LEU A 492 -3.48 10.51 -6.90
N ALA A 493 -2.48 9.99 -7.65
CA ALA A 493 -1.14 10.60 -7.68
C ALA A 493 -1.16 12.04 -8.20
N ALA A 494 -1.90 12.28 -9.28
CA ALA A 494 -2.08 13.63 -9.83
C ALA A 494 -2.77 14.56 -8.82
N SER A 495 -3.80 14.07 -8.10
CA SER A 495 -4.48 14.84 -7.05
C SER A 495 -3.54 15.20 -5.91
N LEU A 496 -2.72 14.26 -5.41
CA LEU A 496 -1.72 14.54 -4.37
C LEU A 496 -0.71 15.62 -4.81
N ARG A 497 -0.21 15.54 -6.05
CA ARG A 497 0.70 16.56 -6.61
C ARG A 497 0.01 17.92 -6.77
N LEU A 498 -1.27 17.93 -7.16
CA LEU A 498 -2.06 19.15 -7.24
C LEU A 498 -2.18 19.81 -5.87
N ARG A 499 -2.59 19.06 -4.83
CA ARG A 499 -2.68 19.56 -3.45
C ARG A 499 -1.31 20.07 -2.96
N ALA A 500 -0.23 19.32 -3.23
CA ALA A 500 1.13 19.78 -2.94
C ALA A 500 1.46 21.11 -3.63
N SER A 501 1.02 21.31 -4.85
CA SER A 501 1.27 22.57 -5.60
C SER A 501 0.45 23.76 -5.06
N GLU A 502 -0.78 23.52 -4.61
CA GLU A 502 -1.65 24.53 -3.98
C GLU A 502 -1.11 25.03 -2.64
N LEU A 503 -0.37 24.15 -1.92
CA LEU A 503 0.32 24.53 -0.69
C LEU A 503 1.64 25.34 -0.92
N LYS A 504 2.08 25.52 -2.17
CA LYS A 504 3.32 26.23 -2.53
C LYS A 504 3.40 27.69 -2.05
N PRO A 505 2.31 28.49 -2.09
CA PRO A 505 2.35 29.88 -1.64
C PRO A 505 2.73 30.05 -0.17
N PHE A 506 2.46 29.04 0.69
CA PHE A 506 2.72 29.12 2.13
C PHE A 506 4.20 28.91 2.51
N GLY A 507 5.03 28.42 1.58
CA GLY A 507 6.48 28.24 1.79
C GLY A 507 7.37 29.37 1.25
N LEU A 508 6.81 30.32 0.50
CA LEU A 508 7.61 31.30 -0.27
C LEU A 508 7.56 32.74 0.26
N PHE A 509 6.75 33.09 1.25
CA PHE A 509 6.69 34.44 1.80
C PHE A 509 7.69 34.65 2.94
N GLY A 510 8.89 35.12 2.58
CA GLY A 510 9.93 35.45 3.55
C GLY A 510 11.19 36.04 2.94
N ALA A 511 10.99 36.95 2.01
CA ALA A 511 12.02 37.95 1.62
C ALA A 511 11.28 39.24 1.20
N ASN A 512 11.00 40.06 2.16
CA ASN A 512 10.99 41.54 2.13
C ASN A 512 11.00 42.01 3.58
#